data_8c7ded38e9c1978634b5cc1de6dc18f4
#
_entry.id   8c7ded38e9c1978634b5cc1de6dc18f4
#
_cell.length_a   1.000
_cell.length_b   1.000
_cell.length_c   1.000
_cell.angle_alpha   90.00
_cell.angle_beta   90.00
_cell.angle_gamma   90.00
#
_symmetry.space_group_name_H-M   'P 1'
#
loop_
_entity.id
_entity.type
_entity.pdbx_description
1 polymer ?
#
loop_
_entity_poly.entity_id
_entity_poly.type
_entity_poly.pdbx_seq_one_letter_code
_entity_poly.pdbx_strand_id
1 'polypeptide(L)'
;MKRCKFFAAALALFLLLQGSALAADKDKTVTVTLPAFTVTLNDTPLDAAHSEYPPIVYRDITYIPMTYHASRFLHLKSNWYQTEPKGTLFVGYSEASEDKWIDTPASGRNASTARAVIADYQIAVNTVDKGQFFDNSAEPYPLLNFRGVTYFPLTWRFAVEEFGWDYHFDTETGLTIRSTAQFRPELDDTLLASSSPSAALAQKAYFYSADRSEYVGCPYSNQSGATFVYRRSGEAAVTINASELFSDGEYLFTWQAGENGTAAPVLKDGVLTVSARRTDSAGQTTVTLKIDLRSKALLP
;
A
#
# COMPACT_ATOMS: atom_id res chain seq x y z
N MET A 1 -49.16 -23.92 39.77
CA MET A 1 -48.95 -23.97 38.33
C MET A 1 -48.67 -22.65 37.64
N LYS A 2 -48.06 -21.65 38.30
CA LYS A 2 -47.71 -20.33 37.69
C LYS A 2 -46.21 -20.06 37.53
N ARG A 3 -45.32 -20.96 38.00
CA ARG A 3 -43.83 -20.74 37.94
C ARG A 3 -43.15 -21.29 36.71
N CYS A 4 -43.78 -22.18 35.90
CA CYS A 4 -43.20 -22.74 34.69
C CYS A 4 -43.28 -21.85 33.43
N LYS A 5 -44.16 -20.84 33.40
CA LYS A 5 -44.34 -19.99 32.21
C LYS A 5 -43.26 -18.91 32.09
N PHE A 6 -42.61 -18.50 33.17
CA PHE A 6 -41.54 -17.50 33.15
C PHE A 6 -40.19 -18.06 32.69
N PHE A 7 -39.95 -19.36 32.91
CA PHE A 7 -38.70 -20.00 32.44
C PHE A 7 -38.68 -20.23 30.93
N ALA A 8 -39.83 -20.51 30.34
CA ALA A 8 -39.93 -20.72 28.89
C ALA A 8 -39.74 -19.42 28.08
N ALA A 9 -40.21 -18.28 28.62
CA ALA A 9 -40.03 -16.97 27.97
C ALA A 9 -38.58 -16.46 28.05
N ALA A 10 -37.85 -16.72 29.16
CA ALA A 10 -36.47 -16.34 29.32
C ALA A 10 -35.52 -17.17 28.41
N LEU A 11 -35.82 -18.47 28.21
CA LEU A 11 -35.05 -19.36 27.33
C LEU A 11 -35.24 -19.00 25.84
N ALA A 12 -36.46 -18.60 25.45
CA ALA A 12 -36.74 -18.17 24.09
C ALA A 12 -36.08 -16.83 23.75
N LEU A 13 -35.95 -15.90 24.71
CA LEU A 13 -35.29 -14.64 24.52
C LEU A 13 -33.76 -14.81 24.42
N PHE A 14 -33.18 -15.80 25.12
CA PHE A 14 -31.74 -16.09 25.03
C PHE A 14 -31.36 -16.76 23.71
N LEU A 15 -32.25 -17.53 23.10
CA LEU A 15 -32.02 -18.11 21.77
C LEU A 15 -32.18 -17.12 20.63
N LEU A 16 -32.92 -16.03 20.80
CA LEU A 16 -33.03 -14.94 19.82
C LEU A 16 -31.81 -14.00 19.80
N LEU A 17 -31.08 -13.90 20.92
CA LEU A 17 -29.86 -13.12 20.99
C LEU A 17 -28.63 -13.82 20.38
N GLN A 18 -28.64 -15.14 20.29
CA GLN A 18 -27.55 -15.89 19.64
C GLN A 18 -27.65 -15.91 18.11
N GLY A 19 -28.84 -15.65 17.54
CA GLY A 19 -29.04 -15.56 16.10
C GLY A 19 -28.43 -14.32 15.43
N SER A 20 -28.21 -13.25 16.19
CA SER A 20 -27.69 -11.99 15.65
C SER A 20 -26.16 -12.00 15.48
N ALA A 21 -25.42 -12.81 16.25
CA ALA A 21 -23.96 -12.88 16.15
C ALA A 21 -23.47 -13.71 14.93
N LEU A 22 -24.32 -14.63 14.45
CA LEU A 22 -24.01 -15.43 13.25
C LEU A 22 -24.40 -14.74 11.92
N ALA A 23 -25.24 -13.70 11.98
CA ALA A 23 -25.62 -12.93 10.79
C ALA A 23 -24.57 -11.89 10.38
N ALA A 24 -23.81 -11.35 11.33
CA ALA A 24 -22.80 -10.32 11.05
C ALA A 24 -21.57 -10.84 10.24
N ASP A 25 -21.30 -12.15 10.32
CA ASP A 25 -20.17 -12.76 9.59
C ASP A 25 -20.54 -13.22 8.18
N LYS A 26 -21.84 -13.36 7.87
CA LYS A 26 -22.31 -13.72 6.53
C LYS A 26 -22.22 -12.58 5.52
N ASP A 27 -22.30 -11.33 5.95
CA ASP A 27 -22.31 -10.17 5.07
C ASP A 27 -20.95 -9.85 4.43
N LYS A 28 -19.87 -10.41 4.99
CA LYS A 28 -18.50 -10.22 4.46
C LYS A 28 -18.04 -11.33 3.53
N THR A 29 -18.76 -12.44 3.46
CA THR A 29 -18.42 -13.57 2.60
C THR A 29 -19.06 -13.41 1.23
N VAL A 30 -18.26 -13.46 0.18
CA VAL A 30 -18.69 -13.31 -1.20
C VAL A 30 -18.44 -14.60 -1.98
N THR A 31 -19.24 -14.83 -3.02
CA THR A 31 -19.00 -15.91 -3.97
C THR A 31 -18.09 -15.39 -5.09
N VAL A 32 -17.06 -16.16 -5.41
CA VAL A 32 -16.10 -15.88 -6.49
C VAL A 32 -16.10 -17.08 -7.45
N THR A 33 -15.70 -16.83 -8.70
CA THR A 33 -15.55 -17.87 -9.72
C THR A 33 -14.12 -17.89 -10.25
N LEU A 34 -13.73 -18.97 -10.88
CA LEU A 34 -12.54 -18.97 -11.72
C LEU A 34 -12.83 -18.19 -13.03
N PRO A 35 -11.82 -17.48 -13.61
CA PRO A 35 -12.01 -16.85 -14.90
C PRO A 35 -12.30 -17.91 -16.00
N ALA A 36 -13.21 -17.58 -16.91
CA ALA A 36 -13.52 -18.41 -18.07
C ALA A 36 -12.57 -18.14 -19.27
N PHE A 37 -11.61 -17.26 -19.08
CA PHE A 37 -10.62 -16.83 -20.06
C PHE A 37 -9.21 -16.96 -19.46
N THR A 38 -8.21 -16.92 -20.30
CA THR A 38 -6.81 -16.94 -19.87
C THR A 38 -6.45 -15.63 -19.17
N VAL A 39 -5.74 -15.73 -18.05
CA VAL A 39 -5.10 -14.61 -17.37
C VAL A 39 -3.60 -14.77 -17.55
N THR A 40 -2.96 -13.77 -18.15
CA THR A 40 -1.52 -13.78 -18.46
C THR A 40 -0.85 -12.63 -17.72
N LEU A 41 0.16 -12.94 -16.90
CA LEU A 41 0.98 -11.96 -16.19
C LEU A 41 2.42 -12.02 -16.75
N ASN A 42 2.96 -10.91 -17.25
CA ASN A 42 4.31 -10.81 -17.82
C ASN A 42 4.60 -11.98 -18.78
N ASP A 43 3.72 -12.17 -19.75
CA ASP A 43 3.76 -13.23 -20.76
C ASP A 43 3.64 -14.68 -20.20
N THR A 44 3.34 -14.85 -18.91
CA THR A 44 3.12 -16.15 -18.28
C THR A 44 1.64 -16.41 -18.07
N PRO A 45 1.01 -17.38 -18.73
CA PRO A 45 -0.38 -17.75 -18.49
C PRO A 45 -0.51 -18.46 -17.13
N LEU A 46 -1.54 -18.09 -16.36
CA LEU A 46 -1.80 -18.67 -15.04
C LEU A 46 -2.69 -19.91 -15.15
N ASP A 47 -2.34 -20.96 -14.42
CA ASP A 47 -3.17 -22.16 -14.29
C ASP A 47 -4.23 -21.99 -13.19
N ALA A 48 -5.36 -21.38 -13.53
CA ALA A 48 -6.46 -21.21 -12.57
C ALA A 48 -7.03 -22.53 -12.05
N ALA A 49 -6.85 -23.63 -12.79
CA ALA A 49 -7.44 -24.92 -12.42
C ALA A 49 -6.63 -25.65 -11.33
N HIS A 50 -5.30 -25.46 -11.29
CA HIS A 50 -4.41 -26.25 -10.42
C HIS A 50 -3.54 -25.43 -9.51
N SER A 51 -3.63 -24.10 -9.53
CA SER A 51 -2.96 -23.20 -8.57
C SER A 51 -3.65 -23.22 -7.22
N GLU A 52 -2.91 -23.21 -6.11
CA GLU A 52 -3.46 -22.99 -4.78
C GLU A 52 -4.07 -21.59 -4.64
N TYR A 53 -3.44 -20.61 -5.30
CA TYR A 53 -3.89 -19.22 -5.32
C TYR A 53 -4.24 -18.76 -6.75
N PRO A 54 -5.31 -19.33 -7.35
CA PRO A 54 -5.68 -19.01 -8.73
C PRO A 54 -6.18 -17.57 -8.86
N PRO A 55 -6.11 -16.95 -10.04
CA PRO A 55 -6.93 -15.77 -10.29
C PRO A 55 -8.41 -16.10 -10.08
N ILE A 56 -9.15 -15.16 -9.52
CA ILE A 56 -10.59 -15.31 -9.26
C ILE A 56 -11.36 -14.13 -9.86
N VAL A 57 -12.66 -14.30 -10.07
CA VAL A 57 -13.55 -13.26 -10.59
C VAL A 57 -14.63 -12.95 -9.54
N TYR A 58 -14.83 -11.67 -9.27
CA TYR A 58 -15.91 -11.16 -8.45
C TYR A 58 -16.54 -9.92 -9.11
N ARG A 59 -17.86 -9.92 -9.30
CA ARG A 59 -18.58 -8.82 -9.99
C ARG A 59 -17.95 -8.46 -11.34
N ASP A 60 -17.63 -9.47 -12.15
CA ASP A 60 -17.01 -9.35 -13.48
C ASP A 60 -15.61 -8.73 -13.51
N ILE A 61 -14.98 -8.51 -12.35
CA ILE A 61 -13.59 -8.07 -12.23
C ILE A 61 -12.71 -9.26 -11.85
N THR A 62 -11.59 -9.41 -12.54
CA THR A 62 -10.54 -10.37 -12.19
C THR A 62 -9.74 -9.86 -11.00
N TYR A 63 -9.44 -10.75 -10.08
CA TYR A 63 -8.61 -10.53 -8.91
C TYR A 63 -7.39 -11.42 -8.97
N ILE A 64 -6.23 -10.90 -8.60
CA ILE A 64 -4.97 -11.65 -8.51
C ILE A 64 -4.48 -11.74 -7.07
N PRO A 65 -3.82 -12.86 -6.71
CA PRO A 65 -3.26 -13.03 -5.38
C PRO A 65 -2.06 -12.11 -5.15
N MET A 66 -1.94 -11.58 -3.96
CA MET A 66 -0.76 -10.80 -3.55
C MET A 66 0.12 -11.64 -2.63
N THR A 67 0.51 -12.84 -3.08
CA THR A 67 1.51 -13.67 -2.42
C THR A 67 2.88 -13.00 -2.53
N TYR A 68 3.86 -13.49 -1.74
CA TYR A 68 5.25 -13.00 -1.84
C TYR A 68 5.77 -13.09 -3.29
N HIS A 69 5.68 -14.25 -3.92
CA HIS A 69 6.17 -14.46 -5.30
C HIS A 69 5.36 -13.68 -6.33
N ALA A 70 4.02 -13.67 -6.22
CA ALA A 70 3.18 -12.92 -7.15
C ALA A 70 3.47 -11.41 -7.10
N SER A 71 3.62 -10.84 -5.90
CA SER A 71 3.97 -9.43 -5.77
C SER A 71 5.33 -9.12 -6.38
N ARG A 72 6.36 -9.93 -6.12
CA ARG A 72 7.70 -9.75 -6.70
C ARG A 72 7.70 -9.87 -8.22
N PHE A 73 6.99 -10.86 -8.77
CA PHE A 73 6.87 -11.03 -10.22
C PHE A 73 6.23 -9.81 -10.91
N LEU A 74 5.43 -9.05 -10.18
CA LEU A 74 4.73 -7.85 -10.65
C LEU A 74 5.38 -6.53 -10.22
N HIS A 75 6.67 -6.53 -9.85
CA HIS A 75 7.41 -5.36 -9.36
C HIS A 75 6.77 -4.71 -8.13
N LEU A 76 6.22 -5.52 -7.23
CA LEU A 76 5.67 -5.07 -5.96
C LEU A 76 6.38 -5.74 -4.77
N LYS A 77 6.29 -5.11 -3.63
CA LYS A 77 6.54 -5.68 -2.31
C LYS A 77 5.23 -5.77 -1.54
N SER A 78 5.02 -6.88 -0.85
CA SER A 78 3.94 -7.05 0.10
C SER A 78 4.49 -7.46 1.45
N ASN A 79 4.14 -6.73 2.51
CA ASN A 79 4.58 -7.00 3.87
C ASN A 79 3.38 -6.99 4.81
N TRP A 80 3.33 -7.98 5.69
CA TRP A 80 2.32 -8.09 6.73
C TRP A 80 2.91 -7.77 8.09
N TYR A 81 2.25 -6.87 8.83
CA TYR A 81 2.60 -6.53 10.21
C TYR A 81 1.44 -6.90 11.13
N GLN A 82 1.78 -7.60 12.20
CA GLN A 82 0.81 -7.90 13.25
C GLN A 82 0.58 -6.64 14.09
N THR A 83 -0.50 -5.93 13.79
CA THR A 83 -0.95 -4.75 14.53
C THR A 83 -2.33 -5.00 15.11
N GLU A 84 -2.62 -4.42 16.27
CA GLU A 84 -3.96 -4.51 16.83
C GLU A 84 -4.94 -3.59 16.05
N PRO A 85 -6.20 -4.00 15.87
CA PRO A 85 -6.80 -5.28 16.29
C PRO A 85 -6.64 -6.43 15.27
N LYS A 86 -6.22 -6.19 14.02
CA LYS A 86 -6.34 -7.19 12.93
C LYS A 86 -5.13 -7.34 12.02
N GLY A 87 -4.08 -6.57 12.25
CA GLY A 87 -2.91 -6.51 11.36
C GLY A 87 -3.02 -5.49 10.24
N THR A 88 -1.91 -5.26 9.56
CA THR A 88 -1.79 -4.31 8.44
C THR A 88 -1.03 -4.95 7.30
N LEU A 89 -1.61 -4.92 6.10
CA LEU A 89 -0.94 -5.25 4.85
C LEU A 89 -0.40 -3.97 4.20
N PHE A 90 0.90 -3.93 3.94
CA PHE A 90 1.52 -2.93 3.08
C PHE A 90 1.83 -3.54 1.72
N VAL A 91 1.43 -2.84 0.66
CA VAL A 91 1.79 -3.17 -0.71
C VAL A 91 2.35 -1.91 -1.36
N GLY A 92 3.51 -2.02 -1.95
CA GLY A 92 4.16 -0.90 -2.61
C GLY A 92 5.06 -1.35 -3.74
N TYR A 93 5.58 -0.38 -4.46
CA TYR A 93 6.49 -0.60 -5.55
C TYR A 93 7.81 -1.24 -5.08
N SER A 94 8.41 -2.06 -5.95
CA SER A 94 9.76 -2.61 -5.82
C SER A 94 10.48 -2.56 -7.18
N GLU A 95 11.74 -2.12 -7.19
CA GLU A 95 12.59 -2.22 -8.38
C GLU A 95 12.95 -3.68 -8.69
N ALA A 96 13.16 -4.47 -7.63
CA ALA A 96 13.44 -5.88 -7.78
C ALA A 96 12.18 -6.65 -8.18
N SER A 97 12.33 -7.52 -9.18
CA SER A 97 11.28 -8.48 -9.58
C SER A 97 11.85 -9.90 -9.59
N GLU A 98 10.97 -10.88 -9.56
CA GLU A 98 11.31 -12.26 -9.89
C GLU A 98 11.17 -12.47 -11.40
N ASP A 99 12.14 -13.13 -12.00
CA ASP A 99 12.14 -13.40 -13.45
C ASP A 99 11.10 -14.44 -13.88
N LYS A 100 10.56 -15.20 -12.91
CA LYS A 100 9.64 -16.30 -13.16
C LYS A 100 8.46 -16.26 -12.20
N TRP A 101 7.30 -16.60 -12.73
CA TRP A 101 6.14 -16.90 -11.91
C TRP A 101 6.40 -18.19 -11.11
N ILE A 102 6.26 -18.11 -9.80
CA ILE A 102 6.34 -19.26 -8.91
C ILE A 102 4.94 -19.53 -8.38
N ASP A 103 4.37 -20.65 -8.81
CA ASP A 103 3.07 -21.10 -8.38
C ASP A 103 3.17 -22.17 -7.29
N THR A 104 2.21 -22.18 -6.39
CA THR A 104 2.01 -23.27 -5.45
C THR A 104 0.91 -24.16 -6.02
N PRO A 105 1.19 -25.44 -6.32
CA PRO A 105 0.17 -26.33 -6.87
C PRO A 105 -0.90 -26.64 -5.80
N ALA A 106 -2.15 -26.62 -6.24
CA ALA A 106 -3.27 -27.08 -5.42
C ALA A 106 -3.23 -28.60 -5.22
N SER A 107 -3.79 -29.09 -4.14
CA SER A 107 -3.93 -30.54 -3.87
C SER A 107 -4.82 -31.29 -4.86
N GLY A 108 -5.55 -30.56 -5.72
CA GLY A 108 -6.44 -31.08 -6.75
C GLY A 108 -6.95 -29.96 -7.64
N ARG A 109 -7.88 -30.29 -8.55
CA ARG A 109 -8.49 -29.31 -9.44
C ARG A 109 -9.41 -28.37 -8.66
N ASN A 110 -9.26 -27.07 -8.87
CA ASN A 110 -10.13 -26.05 -8.28
C ASN A 110 -11.56 -26.17 -8.80
N ALA A 111 -12.54 -26.01 -7.91
CA ALA A 111 -13.93 -25.85 -8.29
C ALA A 111 -14.15 -24.53 -9.05
N SER A 112 -15.10 -24.50 -9.98
CA SER A 112 -15.42 -23.28 -10.74
C SER A 112 -15.93 -22.13 -9.87
N THR A 113 -16.42 -22.44 -8.65
CA THR A 113 -16.98 -21.48 -7.70
C THR A 113 -16.38 -21.71 -6.33
N ALA A 114 -16.06 -20.64 -5.62
CA ALA A 114 -15.51 -20.67 -4.28
C ALA A 114 -16.06 -19.50 -3.43
N ARG A 115 -15.64 -19.45 -2.16
CA ARG A 115 -15.96 -18.38 -1.23
C ARG A 115 -14.70 -17.61 -0.84
N ALA A 116 -14.79 -16.28 -0.87
CA ALA A 116 -13.81 -15.36 -0.36
C ALA A 116 -14.45 -14.45 0.70
N VAL A 117 -13.64 -13.75 1.48
CA VAL A 117 -14.09 -12.80 2.50
C VAL A 117 -13.60 -11.41 2.10
N ILE A 118 -14.43 -10.37 2.25
CA ILE A 118 -13.98 -8.99 2.10
C ILE A 118 -12.93 -8.71 3.19
N ALA A 119 -11.73 -8.26 2.79
CA ALA A 119 -10.65 -7.97 3.72
C ALA A 119 -11.05 -6.84 4.68
N ASP A 120 -10.91 -7.08 5.98
CA ASP A 120 -11.34 -6.17 7.05
C ASP A 120 -10.20 -5.70 7.98
N TYR A 121 -8.97 -5.97 7.57
CA TYR A 121 -7.74 -5.45 8.19
C TYR A 121 -7.28 -4.16 7.51
N GLN A 122 -6.32 -3.47 8.12
CA GLN A 122 -5.76 -2.26 7.53
C GLN A 122 -4.94 -2.61 6.27
N ILE A 123 -5.08 -1.78 5.24
CA ILE A 123 -4.37 -1.94 3.98
C ILE A 123 -3.75 -0.60 3.60
N ALA A 124 -2.49 -0.63 3.24
CA ALA A 124 -1.73 0.52 2.81
C ALA A 124 -1.13 0.23 1.43
N VAL A 125 -1.54 1.00 0.42
CA VAL A 125 -1.07 0.85 -0.96
C VAL A 125 -0.26 2.08 -1.33
N ASN A 126 0.98 1.87 -1.79
CA ASN A 126 1.90 2.95 -2.20
C ASN A 126 2.01 4.08 -1.15
N THR A 127 2.01 3.71 0.13
CA THR A 127 2.00 4.68 1.24
C THR A 127 3.26 5.51 1.32
N VAL A 128 4.36 5.04 0.75
CA VAL A 128 5.59 5.80 0.61
C VAL A 128 5.33 7.11 -0.13
N ASP A 129 4.46 7.08 -1.16
CA ASP A 129 4.08 8.27 -1.93
C ASP A 129 2.91 9.04 -1.33
N LYS A 130 1.94 8.34 -0.74
CA LYS A 130 0.61 8.91 -0.43
C LYS A 130 0.33 9.06 1.06
N GLY A 131 1.05 8.35 1.93
CA GLY A 131 0.92 8.43 3.38
C GLY A 131 -0.46 8.04 3.95
N GLN A 132 -1.29 7.30 3.21
CA GLN A 132 -2.67 7.01 3.59
C GLN A 132 -2.97 5.51 3.63
N PHE A 133 -3.81 5.12 4.59
CA PHE A 133 -4.45 3.81 4.57
C PHE A 133 -5.61 3.80 3.59
N PHE A 134 -5.79 2.65 2.98
CA PHE A 134 -6.86 2.39 2.04
C PHE A 134 -8.13 1.96 2.80
N ASP A 135 -9.26 2.65 2.54
CA ASP A 135 -10.55 2.25 3.09
C ASP A 135 -11.22 1.23 2.17
N ASN A 136 -11.02 -0.05 2.48
CA ASN A 136 -11.58 -1.15 1.71
C ASN A 136 -13.12 -1.21 1.77
N SER A 137 -13.74 -0.65 2.80
CA SER A 137 -15.20 -0.67 2.95
C SER A 137 -15.91 0.30 2.01
N ALA A 138 -15.22 1.34 1.56
CA ALA A 138 -15.73 2.35 0.62
C ALA A 138 -15.56 1.92 -0.86
N GLU A 139 -14.87 0.81 -1.13
CA GLU A 139 -14.55 0.41 -2.49
C GLU A 139 -15.69 -0.35 -3.18
N PRO A 140 -16.03 0.00 -4.43
CA PRO A 140 -17.01 -0.76 -5.21
C PRO A 140 -16.53 -2.19 -5.53
N TYR A 141 -15.21 -2.38 -5.62
CA TYR A 141 -14.52 -3.65 -5.80
C TYR A 141 -13.51 -3.84 -4.67
N PRO A 142 -13.97 -4.25 -3.47
CA PRO A 142 -13.10 -4.35 -2.30
C PRO A 142 -12.06 -5.45 -2.49
N LEU A 143 -10.91 -5.28 -1.84
CA LEU A 143 -9.93 -6.34 -1.72
C LEU A 143 -10.53 -7.53 -0.98
N LEU A 144 -10.19 -8.72 -1.44
CA LEU A 144 -10.71 -9.96 -0.89
C LEU A 144 -9.59 -10.73 -0.18
N ASN A 145 -9.95 -11.46 0.87
CA ASN A 145 -9.11 -12.51 1.42
C ASN A 145 -9.64 -13.85 0.89
N PHE A 146 -8.79 -14.57 0.16
CA PHE A 146 -9.08 -15.90 -0.33
C PHE A 146 -7.96 -16.86 0.07
N ARG A 147 -8.29 -17.90 0.80
CA ARG A 147 -7.33 -18.88 1.34
C ARG A 147 -6.19 -18.25 2.16
N GLY A 148 -6.49 -17.19 2.91
CA GLY A 148 -5.50 -16.48 3.74
C GLY A 148 -4.62 -15.47 2.99
N VAL A 149 -4.80 -15.32 1.70
CA VAL A 149 -4.06 -14.35 0.86
C VAL A 149 -4.98 -13.20 0.45
N THR A 150 -4.44 -11.99 0.43
CA THR A 150 -5.13 -10.81 -0.09
C THR A 150 -5.12 -10.81 -1.62
N TYR A 151 -6.28 -10.55 -2.20
CA TYR A 151 -6.49 -10.46 -3.64
C TYR A 151 -6.85 -9.04 -4.03
N PHE A 152 -6.17 -8.53 -5.04
CA PHE A 152 -6.38 -7.19 -5.58
C PHE A 152 -7.21 -7.23 -6.85
N PRO A 153 -8.26 -6.37 -6.96
CA PRO A 153 -9.05 -6.27 -8.18
C PRO A 153 -8.23 -5.61 -9.30
N LEU A 154 -8.23 -6.20 -10.47
CA LEU A 154 -7.61 -5.63 -11.67
C LEU A 154 -8.53 -4.55 -12.27
N THR A 155 -8.82 -3.52 -11.50
CA THR A 155 -9.48 -2.30 -11.95
C THR A 155 -8.47 -1.32 -12.51
N TRP A 156 -8.92 -0.34 -13.28
CA TRP A 156 -8.06 0.76 -13.75
C TRP A 156 -7.27 1.42 -12.61
N ARG A 157 -7.95 1.66 -11.48
CA ARG A 157 -7.32 2.23 -10.29
C ARG A 157 -6.10 1.42 -9.83
N PHE A 158 -6.25 0.11 -9.58
CA PHE A 158 -5.14 -0.68 -9.06
C PHE A 158 -4.13 -1.03 -10.15
N ALA A 159 -4.58 -1.53 -11.30
CA ALA A 159 -3.67 -1.99 -12.33
C ALA A 159 -2.87 -0.83 -12.94
N VAL A 160 -3.51 0.30 -13.23
CA VAL A 160 -2.88 1.41 -13.97
C VAL A 160 -2.43 2.53 -13.03
N GLU A 161 -3.34 3.07 -12.21
CA GLU A 161 -3.02 4.27 -11.41
C GLU A 161 -2.14 3.96 -10.20
N GLU A 162 -2.37 2.83 -9.51
CA GLU A 162 -1.59 2.46 -8.33
C GLU A 162 -0.29 1.72 -8.70
N PHE A 163 -0.38 0.75 -9.60
CA PHE A 163 0.75 -0.13 -9.90
C PHE A 163 1.45 0.20 -11.22
N GLY A 164 0.82 1.01 -12.09
CA GLY A 164 1.38 1.44 -13.36
C GLY A 164 1.60 0.30 -14.35
N TRP A 165 0.77 -0.73 -14.27
CA TRP A 165 0.83 -1.86 -15.17
C TRP A 165 0.16 -1.54 -16.51
N ASP A 166 0.66 -2.16 -17.56
CA ASP A 166 -0.04 -2.24 -18.83
C ASP A 166 -1.14 -3.31 -18.74
N TYR A 167 -2.38 -2.89 -19.01
CA TYR A 167 -3.58 -3.70 -18.85
C TYR A 167 -4.32 -3.81 -20.17
N HIS A 168 -4.53 -5.03 -20.63
CA HIS A 168 -5.26 -5.31 -21.86
C HIS A 168 -6.20 -6.50 -21.69
N PHE A 169 -7.43 -6.37 -22.19
CA PHE A 169 -8.38 -7.48 -22.28
C PHE A 169 -8.86 -7.64 -23.72
N ASP A 170 -8.81 -8.85 -24.20
CA ASP A 170 -9.30 -9.27 -25.50
C ASP A 170 -10.10 -10.56 -25.36
N THR A 171 -11.21 -10.70 -26.13
CA THR A 171 -12.10 -11.86 -26.02
C THR A 171 -11.50 -13.18 -26.50
N GLU A 172 -10.48 -13.14 -27.34
CA GLU A 172 -9.79 -14.30 -27.89
C GLU A 172 -8.59 -14.72 -27.03
N THR A 173 -7.81 -13.74 -26.57
CA THR A 173 -6.56 -13.98 -25.83
C THR A 173 -6.71 -13.87 -24.32
N GLY A 174 -7.82 -13.29 -23.83
CA GLY A 174 -8.10 -13.09 -22.42
C GLY A 174 -7.49 -11.81 -21.85
N LEU A 175 -7.18 -11.84 -20.55
CA LEU A 175 -6.63 -10.73 -19.81
C LEU A 175 -5.10 -10.81 -19.76
N THR A 176 -4.44 -9.75 -20.18
CA THR A 176 -2.99 -9.61 -20.13
C THR A 176 -2.59 -8.43 -19.25
N ILE A 177 -1.68 -8.68 -18.31
CA ILE A 177 -1.02 -7.67 -17.49
C ILE A 177 0.48 -7.74 -17.73
N ARG A 178 1.09 -6.58 -17.95
CA ARG A 178 2.54 -6.42 -18.00
C ARG A 178 2.98 -5.40 -16.99
N SER A 179 3.83 -5.81 -16.07
CA SER A 179 4.46 -4.94 -15.10
C SER A 179 5.87 -4.55 -15.59
N THR A 180 6.26 -3.31 -15.32
CA THR A 180 7.60 -2.82 -15.62
C THR A 180 8.16 -2.08 -14.41
N ALA A 181 9.48 -2.08 -14.28
CA ALA A 181 10.14 -1.24 -13.28
C ALA A 181 9.78 0.23 -13.49
N GLN A 182 9.32 0.90 -12.42
CA GLN A 182 8.91 2.29 -12.47
C GLN A 182 9.85 3.17 -11.66
N PHE A 183 9.98 4.42 -12.07
CA PHE A 183 10.71 5.40 -11.28
C PHE A 183 9.83 5.92 -10.14
N ARG A 184 9.83 5.20 -9.03
CA ARG A 184 9.05 5.48 -7.80
C ARG A 184 9.86 5.12 -6.57
N PRO A 185 9.54 5.70 -5.39
CA PRO A 185 10.08 5.26 -4.12
C PRO A 185 9.69 3.81 -3.81
N GLU A 186 10.66 3.01 -3.37
CA GLU A 186 10.40 1.66 -2.91
C GLU A 186 9.77 1.64 -1.52
N LEU A 187 8.99 0.60 -1.24
CA LEU A 187 8.53 0.31 0.12
C LEU A 187 9.72 -0.02 1.02
N ASP A 188 9.94 0.81 2.05
CA ASP A 188 11.04 0.62 3.01
C ASP A 188 10.63 -0.34 4.13
N ASP A 189 11.06 -1.58 4.02
CA ASP A 189 10.77 -2.65 4.98
C ASP A 189 11.39 -2.39 6.36
N THR A 190 12.57 -1.76 6.40
CA THR A 190 13.27 -1.52 7.67
C THR A 190 12.58 -0.44 8.48
N LEU A 191 12.08 0.59 7.83
CA LEU A 191 11.31 1.65 8.46
C LEU A 191 9.99 1.11 9.02
N LEU A 192 9.29 0.29 8.25
CA LEU A 192 8.03 -0.33 8.66
C LEU A 192 8.21 -1.30 9.82
N ALA A 193 9.31 -2.05 9.85
CA ALA A 193 9.62 -3.01 10.92
C ALA A 193 9.96 -2.34 12.26
N SER A 194 10.50 -1.12 12.25
CA SER A 194 10.94 -0.39 13.43
C SER A 194 9.90 0.51 14.07
N SER A 195 8.80 0.79 13.37
CA SER A 195 7.78 1.79 13.77
C SER A 195 6.38 1.19 13.78
N SER A 196 5.45 1.82 14.51
CA SER A 196 4.04 1.55 14.25
C SER A 196 3.70 1.98 12.80
N PRO A 197 2.77 1.30 12.12
CA PRO A 197 2.39 1.65 10.75
C PRO A 197 2.05 3.14 10.57
N SER A 198 1.31 3.72 11.52
CA SER A 198 0.95 5.14 11.48
C SER A 198 2.18 6.06 11.63
N ALA A 199 3.14 5.69 12.48
CA ALA A 199 4.37 6.46 12.64
C ALA A 199 5.27 6.35 11.41
N ALA A 200 5.36 5.18 10.79
CA ALA A 200 6.10 4.98 9.54
C ALA A 200 5.57 5.86 8.40
N LEU A 201 4.24 5.95 8.26
CA LEU A 201 3.60 6.82 7.27
C LEU A 201 3.83 8.32 7.53
N ALA A 202 3.99 8.71 8.78
CA ALA A 202 4.21 10.11 9.16
C ALA A 202 5.68 10.56 9.08
N GLN A 203 6.64 9.66 8.86
CA GLN A 203 8.06 10.00 8.97
C GLN A 203 8.63 10.71 7.74
N LYS A 204 8.03 10.54 6.57
CA LYS A 204 8.59 11.07 5.31
C LYS A 204 7.49 11.31 4.28
N ALA A 205 7.56 12.42 3.57
CA ALA A 205 6.73 12.68 2.39
C ALA A 205 7.61 12.75 1.14
N TYR A 206 7.08 12.30 0.00
CA TYR A 206 7.80 12.28 -1.27
C TYR A 206 7.28 13.35 -2.22
N PHE A 207 8.21 14.10 -2.81
CA PHE A 207 7.95 15.17 -3.76
C PHE A 207 8.69 14.89 -5.06
N TYR A 208 8.02 15.11 -6.19
CA TYR A 208 8.57 14.92 -7.52
C TYR A 208 8.89 16.26 -8.18
N SER A 209 9.89 16.28 -9.05
CA SER A 209 10.06 17.36 -10.03
C SER A 209 8.85 17.42 -10.99
N ALA A 210 8.62 18.55 -11.62
CA ALA A 210 7.48 18.76 -12.51
C ALA A 210 7.45 17.76 -13.69
N ASP A 211 8.61 17.34 -14.18
CA ASP A 211 8.77 16.36 -15.26
C ASP A 211 8.85 14.90 -14.74
N ARG A 212 8.76 14.71 -13.43
CA ARG A 212 8.90 13.42 -12.74
C ARG A 212 10.21 12.67 -13.01
N SER A 213 11.26 13.37 -13.43
CA SER A 213 12.61 12.81 -13.60
C SER A 213 13.38 12.68 -12.28
N GLU A 214 12.89 13.31 -11.21
CA GLU A 214 13.51 13.32 -9.88
C GLU A 214 12.43 13.17 -8.81
N TYR A 215 12.79 12.56 -7.67
CA TYR A 215 12.00 12.64 -6.44
C TYR A 215 12.89 12.81 -5.21
N VAL A 216 12.30 13.34 -4.14
CA VAL A 216 12.91 13.41 -2.81
C VAL A 216 11.92 12.98 -1.73
N GLY A 217 12.35 12.06 -0.86
CA GLY A 217 11.70 11.78 0.42
C GLY A 217 12.19 12.79 1.45
N CYS A 218 11.29 13.68 1.88
CA CYS A 218 11.58 14.71 2.89
C CYS A 218 11.14 14.20 4.27
N PRO A 219 12.02 14.17 5.29
CA PRO A 219 11.66 13.79 6.64
C PRO A 219 10.79 14.89 7.29
N TYR A 220 10.11 14.54 8.39
CA TYR A 220 9.34 15.52 9.16
C TYR A 220 10.23 16.46 9.98
N SER A 221 11.40 15.99 10.43
CA SER A 221 12.32 16.77 11.27
C SER A 221 13.77 16.41 11.01
N ASN A 222 14.70 17.15 11.66
CA ASN A 222 16.13 16.86 11.67
C ASN A 222 16.58 15.99 12.85
N GLN A 223 15.67 15.27 13.49
CA GLN A 223 16.03 14.36 14.59
C GLN A 223 17.02 13.27 14.13
N SER A 224 17.74 12.72 15.09
CA SER A 224 18.72 11.65 14.82
C SER A 224 18.07 10.48 14.05
N GLY A 225 18.73 10.07 12.97
CA GLY A 225 18.23 9.02 12.07
C GLY A 225 17.27 9.50 10.98
N ALA A 226 16.81 10.76 11.02
CA ALA A 226 15.99 11.32 9.94
C ALA A 226 16.86 11.62 8.70
N THR A 227 16.38 11.21 7.53
CA THR A 227 17.11 11.33 6.26
C THR A 227 16.24 11.89 5.15
N PHE A 228 16.84 12.75 4.32
CA PHE A 228 16.34 12.97 2.96
C PHE A 228 16.82 11.82 2.08
N VAL A 229 15.97 11.37 1.17
CA VAL A 229 16.33 10.38 0.16
C VAL A 229 16.02 10.98 -1.22
N TYR A 230 17.04 11.33 -1.95
CA TYR A 230 16.92 11.91 -3.28
C TYR A 230 17.29 10.90 -4.34
N ARG A 231 16.58 10.89 -5.45
CA ARG A 231 16.89 10.07 -6.61
C ARG A 231 16.53 10.79 -7.91
N ARG A 232 17.38 10.60 -8.90
CA ARG A 232 17.14 10.96 -10.29
C ARG A 232 17.04 9.70 -11.14
N SER A 233 16.20 9.75 -12.18
CA SER A 233 16.03 8.61 -13.10
C SER A 233 17.37 8.23 -13.72
N GLY A 234 17.71 6.94 -13.68
CA GLY A 234 18.99 6.41 -14.16
C GLY A 234 20.16 6.57 -13.19
N GLU A 235 19.98 7.20 -12.03
CA GLU A 235 21.04 7.41 -11.02
C GLU A 235 20.74 6.65 -9.72
N ALA A 236 21.76 6.35 -8.93
CA ALA A 236 21.62 5.78 -7.61
C ALA A 236 21.00 6.79 -6.64
N ALA A 237 20.27 6.28 -5.63
CA ALA A 237 19.72 7.13 -4.59
C ALA A 237 20.81 7.79 -3.73
N VAL A 238 20.61 9.05 -3.37
CA VAL A 238 21.46 9.83 -2.47
C VAL A 238 20.73 9.98 -1.14
N THR A 239 21.34 9.50 -0.06
CA THR A 239 20.82 9.68 1.30
C THR A 239 21.60 10.79 2.01
N ILE A 240 20.87 11.67 2.72
CA ILE A 240 21.41 12.82 3.44
C ILE A 240 20.87 12.79 4.87
N ASN A 241 21.74 12.75 5.86
CA ASN A 241 21.34 12.85 7.27
C ASN A 241 20.86 14.26 7.59
N ALA A 242 19.61 14.38 8.00
CA ALA A 242 19.04 15.70 8.31
C ALA A 242 19.72 16.36 9.52
N SER A 243 20.13 15.58 10.54
CA SER A 243 20.84 16.10 11.70
C SER A 243 22.25 16.63 11.39
N GLU A 244 22.91 16.10 10.36
CA GLU A 244 24.22 16.60 9.91
C GLU A 244 24.08 17.89 9.12
N LEU A 245 23.02 17.99 8.31
CA LEU A 245 22.76 19.16 7.47
C LEU A 245 22.23 20.35 8.28
N PHE A 246 21.47 20.08 9.35
CA PHE A 246 20.84 21.09 10.22
C PHE A 246 21.28 20.90 11.67
N SER A 247 22.49 21.36 11.99
CA SER A 247 23.08 21.19 13.33
C SER A 247 22.89 22.40 14.26
N ASP A 248 22.26 23.49 13.77
CA ASP A 248 22.16 24.78 14.46
C ASP A 248 20.79 25.02 15.15
N GLY A 249 19.95 24.01 15.23
CA GLY A 249 18.65 24.07 15.86
C GLY A 249 17.80 22.84 15.59
N GLU A 250 16.59 22.87 16.12
CA GLU A 250 15.56 21.87 15.78
C GLU A 250 14.72 22.37 14.61
N TYR A 251 14.54 21.53 13.60
CA TYR A 251 13.76 21.82 12.40
C TYR A 251 12.59 20.86 12.27
N LEU A 252 11.40 21.42 12.07
CA LEU A 252 10.21 20.69 11.65
C LEU A 252 9.86 21.14 10.24
N PHE A 253 9.97 20.23 9.27
CA PHE A 253 9.72 20.53 7.86
C PHE A 253 8.21 20.53 7.56
N THR A 254 7.75 21.47 6.77
CA THR A 254 6.35 21.62 6.38
C THR A 254 6.11 20.99 5.02
N TRP A 255 5.21 20.00 4.96
CA TRP A 255 4.91 19.27 3.74
C TRP A 255 3.68 19.76 3.00
N GLN A 256 2.81 20.51 3.68
CA GLN A 256 1.56 20.98 3.09
C GLN A 256 1.59 22.49 2.85
N ALA A 257 1.06 22.91 1.69
CA ALA A 257 0.86 24.33 1.40
C ALA A 257 -0.19 24.95 2.35
N GLY A 258 0.06 26.18 2.78
CA GLY A 258 -0.87 26.92 3.63
C GLY A 258 -0.75 26.64 5.12
N GLU A 259 -0.02 25.63 5.56
CA GLU A 259 0.27 25.41 6.98
C GLU A 259 1.20 26.53 7.45
N ASN A 260 0.70 27.41 8.35
CA ASN A 260 1.41 28.60 8.84
C ASN A 260 1.87 29.58 7.73
N GLY A 261 1.16 29.66 6.59
CA GLY A 261 1.50 30.53 5.49
C GLY A 261 2.67 30.06 4.62
N THR A 262 3.07 28.79 4.73
CA THR A 262 4.17 28.19 3.99
C THR A 262 3.76 27.71 2.60
N ALA A 263 4.71 27.68 1.66
CA ALA A 263 4.52 27.07 0.35
C ALA A 263 4.77 25.54 0.41
N ALA A 264 4.16 24.79 -0.50
CA ALA A 264 4.47 23.37 -0.68
C ALA A 264 5.94 23.20 -1.09
N PRO A 265 6.62 22.11 -0.69
CA PRO A 265 7.95 21.79 -1.15
C PRO A 265 8.05 21.71 -2.67
N VAL A 266 9.13 22.22 -3.22
CA VAL A 266 9.42 22.22 -4.66
C VAL A 266 10.76 21.56 -4.90
N LEU A 267 10.80 20.54 -5.77
CA LEU A 267 12.02 19.91 -6.26
C LEU A 267 12.26 20.32 -7.71
N LYS A 268 13.46 20.88 -7.96
CA LYS A 268 13.90 21.27 -9.30
C LYS A 268 15.40 21.16 -9.43
N ASP A 269 15.88 20.45 -10.45
CA ASP A 269 17.30 20.32 -10.81
C ASP A 269 18.19 19.86 -9.63
N GLY A 270 17.68 18.94 -8.79
CA GLY A 270 18.36 18.44 -7.59
C GLY A 270 18.31 19.38 -6.40
N VAL A 271 17.63 20.51 -6.49
CA VAL A 271 17.45 21.46 -5.39
C VAL A 271 16.04 21.34 -4.81
N LEU A 272 15.97 21.02 -3.52
CA LEU A 272 14.72 21.05 -2.75
C LEU A 272 14.56 22.43 -2.10
N THR A 273 13.45 23.09 -2.38
CA THR A 273 13.00 24.26 -1.63
C THR A 273 11.92 23.82 -0.67
N VAL A 274 12.10 23.98 0.63
CA VAL A 274 11.15 23.52 1.66
C VAL A 274 11.07 24.55 2.78
N SER A 275 9.88 24.74 3.34
CA SER A 275 9.69 25.55 4.54
C SER A 275 9.88 24.68 5.78
N ALA A 276 10.44 25.28 6.83
CA ALA A 276 10.60 24.62 8.12
C ALA A 276 10.34 25.61 9.27
N ARG A 277 9.85 25.08 10.39
CA ARG A 277 9.82 25.76 11.66
C ARG A 277 11.11 25.43 12.39
N ARG A 278 11.98 26.42 12.52
CA ARG A 278 13.24 26.33 13.27
C ARG A 278 13.02 26.79 14.69
N THR A 279 13.51 26.01 15.65
CA THR A 279 13.55 26.35 17.08
C THR A 279 15.01 26.37 17.53
N ASP A 280 15.45 27.49 18.09
CA ASP A 280 16.78 27.67 18.67
C ASP A 280 16.71 28.44 19.99
N SER A 281 17.83 28.86 20.55
CA SER A 281 17.92 29.64 21.78
C SER A 281 17.24 31.02 21.73
N ALA A 282 17.02 31.56 20.53
CA ALA A 282 16.35 32.84 20.31
C ALA A 282 14.82 32.69 20.17
N GLY A 283 14.33 31.46 20.03
CA GLY A 283 12.89 31.17 19.92
C GLY A 283 12.54 30.38 18.65
N GLN A 284 11.33 30.56 18.17
CA GLN A 284 10.78 29.82 17.04
C GLN A 284 10.54 30.76 15.86
N THR A 285 11.06 30.36 14.69
CA THR A 285 10.91 31.10 13.43
C THR A 285 10.54 30.18 12.27
N THR A 286 9.81 30.69 11.28
CA THR A 286 9.60 30.00 10.01
C THR A 286 10.66 30.43 9.02
N VAL A 287 11.34 29.45 8.41
CA VAL A 287 12.40 29.66 7.43
C VAL A 287 12.10 28.92 6.15
N THR A 288 12.53 29.47 5.03
CA THR A 288 12.56 28.77 3.74
C THR A 288 13.97 28.33 3.46
N LEU A 289 14.16 27.06 3.20
CA LEU A 289 15.44 26.42 3.02
C LEU A 289 15.58 25.96 1.57
N LYS A 290 16.77 26.10 1.04
CA LYS A 290 17.15 25.49 -0.25
C LYS A 290 18.27 24.49 0.01
N ILE A 291 18.05 23.26 -0.39
CA ILE A 291 18.96 22.14 -0.16
C ILE A 291 19.41 21.62 -1.53
N ASP A 292 20.69 21.74 -1.84
CA ASP A 292 21.25 20.99 -2.96
C ASP A 292 21.47 19.54 -2.52
N LEU A 293 20.61 18.67 -3.05
CA LEU A 293 20.56 17.26 -2.68
C LEU A 293 21.71 16.43 -3.26
N ARG A 294 22.39 16.93 -4.29
CA ARG A 294 23.54 16.28 -4.91
C ARG A 294 24.83 16.60 -4.14
N SER A 295 25.06 17.87 -3.88
CA SER A 295 26.24 18.31 -3.10
C SER A 295 26.05 18.15 -1.60
N LYS A 296 24.82 17.81 -1.14
CA LYS A 296 24.44 17.67 0.27
C LYS A 296 24.69 18.96 1.08
N ALA A 297 24.33 20.09 0.53
CA ALA A 297 24.61 21.39 1.11
C ALA A 297 23.37 22.30 1.17
N LEU A 298 23.34 23.18 2.16
CA LEU A 298 22.41 24.31 2.19
C LEU A 298 22.88 25.38 1.22
N LEU A 299 21.93 25.88 0.43
CA LEU A 299 22.13 27.03 -0.44
C LEU A 299 21.71 28.32 0.27
N PRO A 300 22.34 29.45 0.01
CA PRO A 300 21.98 30.73 0.58
C PRO A 300 20.62 31.24 0.15
#